data_a2d9932ee1909d3f25a53212195fd748
#
_entry.id   a2d9932ee1909d3f25a53212195fd748
#
_cell.length_a   1.000
_cell.length_b   1.000
_cell.length_c   1.000
_cell.angle_alpha   90.00
_cell.angle_beta   90.00
_cell.angle_gamma   90.00
#
_symmetry.space_group_name_H-M   'P 1'
#
loop_
_entity.id
_entity.type
_entity.pdbx_description
1 polymer ?
#
loop_
_entity_poly.entity_id
_entity_poly.type
_entity_poly.pdbx_seq_one_letter_code
_entity_poly.pdbx_strand_id
1 'polypeptide(L)'
;MRKILPLRAWLAAGLILGSPFSHAASNLVFCSEGSPAGFDPAQYTTGTDYDATSVTLFNRLVQFERGGTRAIPALAESWDIGDDGKTYTFHLRKGVKFHSTDYFKPTREFNADDVLFTFERMLDKNHPFRKAYPTEFPYFTDMGLDKNIARVEKLDEHRVKFTLNEVDAAFIQNLAM
;
A
#
# COMPACT_ATOMS: atom_id res chain seq x y z
N MET A 1 -31.54 32.73 66.68
CA MET A 1 -30.17 32.50 66.17
C MET A 1 -30.22 32.03 64.71
N ARG A 2 -30.05 32.95 63.77
CA ARG A 2 -30.02 32.67 62.30
C ARG A 2 -28.57 32.43 61.92
N LYS A 3 -28.26 31.20 61.44
CA LYS A 3 -26.94 30.87 60.88
C LYS A 3 -26.90 31.32 59.44
N ILE A 4 -26.02 32.28 59.14
CA ILE A 4 -25.69 32.75 57.79
C ILE A 4 -24.69 31.76 57.21
N LEU A 5 -25.08 31.04 56.12
CA LEU A 5 -24.16 30.22 55.33
C LEU A 5 -23.28 31.13 54.45
N PRO A 6 -21.99 30.84 54.31
CA PRO A 6 -21.11 31.67 53.51
C PRO A 6 -21.31 31.42 52.00
N LEU A 7 -21.55 32.51 51.31
CA LEU A 7 -21.74 32.65 49.84
C LEU A 7 -20.40 32.55 49.07
N ARG A 8 -19.60 31.52 49.32
CA ARG A 8 -18.26 31.39 48.70
C ARG A 8 -18.02 30.13 47.87
N ALA A 9 -19.04 29.34 47.59
CA ALA A 9 -18.88 28.01 46.94
C ALA A 9 -19.33 27.96 45.46
N TRP A 10 -19.66 29.07 44.79
CA TRP A 10 -20.26 29.02 43.44
C TRP A 10 -19.40 29.66 42.32
N LEU A 11 -18.13 29.93 42.54
CA LEU A 11 -17.25 30.62 41.55
C LEU A 11 -16.17 29.71 40.95
N ALA A 12 -16.20 28.39 41.15
CA ALA A 12 -15.20 27.46 40.64
C ALA A 12 -15.69 26.54 39.49
N ALA A 13 -16.92 26.67 39.03
CA ALA A 13 -17.50 25.72 38.04
C ALA A 13 -17.63 26.28 36.60
N GLY A 14 -17.06 27.46 36.31
CA GLY A 14 -17.32 28.16 35.06
C GLY A 14 -16.17 28.26 34.06
N LEU A 15 -15.05 27.52 34.22
CA LEU A 15 -13.85 27.74 33.37
C LEU A 15 -13.38 26.48 32.59
N ILE A 16 -14.21 25.51 32.30
CA ILE A 16 -13.80 24.28 31.56
C ILE A 16 -14.53 24.12 30.20
N LEU A 17 -15.10 25.16 29.64
CA LEU A 17 -15.82 25.04 28.35
C LEU A 17 -15.26 25.92 27.23
N GLY A 18 -13.96 26.03 27.13
CA GLY A 18 -13.33 26.85 26.07
C GLY A 18 -12.01 26.24 25.61
N SER A 19 -11.91 24.93 25.42
CA SER A 19 -10.80 24.40 24.62
C SER A 19 -11.11 24.71 23.15
N PRO A 20 -10.37 25.63 22.49
CA PRO A 20 -10.50 25.74 21.04
C PRO A 20 -10.13 24.38 20.47
N PHE A 21 -10.99 23.83 19.63
CA PHE A 21 -10.63 22.67 18.80
C PHE A 21 -9.38 23.09 18.00
N SER A 22 -8.21 22.66 18.48
CA SER A 22 -6.98 22.82 17.75
C SER A 22 -7.13 22.02 16.45
N HIS A 23 -7.43 22.68 15.35
CA HIS A 23 -7.30 22.10 14.04
C HIS A 23 -5.80 21.90 13.84
N ALA A 24 -5.33 20.69 14.06
CA ALA A 24 -3.97 20.31 13.70
C ALA A 24 -3.81 20.65 12.21
N ALA A 25 -2.76 21.40 11.89
CA ALA A 25 -2.45 21.70 10.51
C ALA A 25 -2.31 20.38 9.75
N SER A 26 -3.06 20.21 8.65
CA SER A 26 -3.05 19.00 7.82
C SER A 26 -1.81 18.89 6.92
N ASN A 27 -0.82 19.74 7.13
CA ASN A 27 0.40 19.77 6.33
C ASN A 27 1.51 18.98 7.03
N LEU A 28 2.01 17.92 6.33
CA LEU A 28 3.22 17.23 6.69
C LEU A 28 4.36 17.78 5.85
N VAL A 29 5.43 18.25 6.50
CA VAL A 29 6.69 18.58 5.83
C VAL A 29 7.67 17.42 6.08
N PHE A 30 7.99 16.71 5.03
CA PHE A 30 8.95 15.60 5.06
C PHE A 30 10.26 16.05 4.41
N CYS A 31 11.37 15.94 5.15
CA CYS A 31 12.70 16.22 4.63
C CYS A 31 13.37 14.89 4.24
N SER A 32 13.82 14.81 3.00
CA SER A 32 14.54 13.65 2.45
C SER A 32 15.93 14.08 1.99
N GLU A 33 16.84 13.13 1.85
CA GLU A 33 18.21 13.35 1.33
C GLU A 33 18.24 13.76 -0.14
N GLY A 34 17.14 13.56 -0.87
CA GLY A 34 16.99 13.91 -2.29
C GLY A 34 15.54 13.98 -2.70
N SER A 35 15.30 14.44 -3.91
CA SER A 35 13.97 14.42 -4.54
C SER A 35 13.73 13.08 -5.21
N PRO A 36 12.51 12.52 -5.14
CA PRO A 36 12.18 11.32 -5.91
C PRO A 36 12.22 11.63 -7.41
N ALA A 37 12.71 10.68 -8.20
CA ALA A 37 12.75 10.77 -9.66
C ALA A 37 11.34 10.60 -10.27
N GLY A 38 10.44 9.91 -9.56
CA GLY A 38 9.05 9.75 -9.97
C GLY A 38 8.21 9.05 -8.92
N PHE A 39 6.94 8.80 -9.26
CA PHE A 39 5.94 8.30 -8.32
C PHE A 39 5.32 6.95 -8.72
N ASP A 40 5.82 6.27 -9.76
CA ASP A 40 5.45 4.88 -10.02
C ASP A 40 6.50 3.95 -9.38
N PRO A 41 6.16 3.23 -8.29
CA PRO A 41 7.13 2.42 -7.55
C PRO A 41 7.72 1.27 -8.38
N ALA A 42 7.08 0.88 -9.48
CA ALA A 42 7.60 -0.15 -10.37
C ALA A 42 8.75 0.34 -11.27
N GLN A 43 8.90 1.66 -11.46
CA GLN A 43 9.86 2.25 -12.40
C GLN A 43 11.13 2.79 -11.74
N TYR A 44 11.10 3.04 -10.44
CA TYR A 44 12.18 3.71 -9.72
C TYR A 44 12.69 2.85 -8.56
N THR A 45 13.99 2.92 -8.27
CA THR A 45 14.66 1.97 -7.36
C THR A 45 15.46 2.63 -6.24
N THR A 46 15.49 3.96 -6.17
CA THR A 46 16.23 4.63 -5.09
C THR A 46 15.48 4.60 -3.77
N GLY A 47 16.20 4.73 -2.65
CA GLY A 47 15.57 4.81 -1.33
C GLY A 47 14.59 5.98 -1.21
N THR A 48 14.92 7.14 -1.82
CA THR A 48 14.03 8.31 -1.84
C THR A 48 12.75 8.08 -2.64
N ASP A 49 12.82 7.32 -3.75
CA ASP A 49 11.64 6.93 -4.52
C ASP A 49 10.75 5.97 -3.72
N TYR A 50 11.36 4.98 -3.07
CA TYR A 50 10.67 4.00 -2.24
C TYR A 50 9.93 4.68 -1.07
N ASP A 51 10.59 5.58 -0.35
CA ASP A 51 10.00 6.32 0.78
C ASP A 51 8.85 7.23 0.33
N ALA A 52 9.01 7.89 -0.82
CA ALA A 52 7.98 8.78 -1.36
C ALA A 52 6.76 8.03 -1.93
N THR A 53 6.92 6.78 -2.36
CA THR A 53 5.88 6.03 -3.09
C THR A 53 5.40 4.80 -2.34
N SER A 54 6.23 3.76 -2.25
CA SER A 54 5.85 2.45 -1.71
C SER A 54 5.49 2.50 -0.23
N VAL A 55 6.08 3.42 0.55
CA VAL A 55 5.79 3.55 1.98
C VAL A 55 4.59 4.44 2.23
N THR A 56 4.41 5.51 1.44
CA THR A 56 3.48 6.60 1.76
C THR A 56 2.24 6.67 0.87
N LEU A 57 2.35 6.40 -0.42
CA LEU A 57 1.28 6.62 -1.39
C LEU A 57 0.58 5.33 -1.83
N PHE A 58 1.30 4.22 -1.89
CA PHE A 58 0.77 2.97 -2.45
C PHE A 58 0.72 1.86 -1.41
N ASN A 59 -0.25 0.97 -1.59
CA ASN A 59 -0.32 -0.28 -0.85
C ASN A 59 0.24 -1.42 -1.70
N ARG A 60 0.75 -2.46 -1.04
CA ARG A 60 1.29 -3.69 -1.61
C ARG A 60 0.42 -4.88 -1.25
N LEU A 61 0.62 -6.00 -1.93
CA LEU A 61 -0.07 -7.25 -1.55
C LEU A 61 0.33 -7.69 -0.13
N VAL A 62 1.62 -7.63 0.15
CA VAL A 62 2.21 -7.88 1.47
C VAL A 62 3.17 -6.74 1.80
N GLN A 63 3.51 -6.57 3.05
CA GLN A 63 4.46 -5.54 3.49
C GLN A 63 5.41 -6.11 4.53
N PHE A 64 6.52 -5.45 4.78
CA PHE A 64 7.37 -5.80 5.90
C PHE A 64 6.78 -5.33 7.23
N GLU A 65 6.96 -6.14 8.26
CA GLU A 65 6.75 -5.70 9.64
C GLU A 65 7.70 -4.53 9.95
N ARG A 66 7.20 -3.52 10.66
CA ARG A 66 8.03 -2.36 11.01
C ARG A 66 9.25 -2.78 11.83
N GLY A 67 10.44 -2.39 11.34
CA GLY A 67 11.71 -2.74 11.96
C GLY A 67 12.13 -4.19 11.78
N GLY A 68 11.49 -4.94 10.88
CA GLY A 68 11.80 -6.34 10.58
C GLY A 68 11.79 -6.66 9.09
N THR A 69 12.10 -7.91 8.77
CA THR A 69 12.10 -8.44 7.41
C THR A 69 11.00 -9.49 7.16
N ARG A 70 10.14 -9.69 8.16
CA ARG A 70 9.02 -10.63 8.04
C ARG A 70 7.91 -10.00 7.22
N ALA A 71 7.48 -10.68 6.16
CA ALA A 71 6.32 -10.28 5.38
C ALA A 71 5.03 -10.50 6.19
N ILE A 72 4.16 -9.50 6.19
CA ILE A 72 2.85 -9.51 6.86
C ILE A 72 1.76 -9.09 5.87
N PRO A 73 0.48 -9.43 6.13
CA PRO A 73 -0.66 -9.02 5.30
C PRO A 73 -0.75 -7.51 5.07
N ALA A 74 -1.13 -7.13 3.82
CA ALA A 74 -1.47 -5.76 3.44
C ALA A 74 -2.75 -5.74 2.60
N LEU A 75 -2.70 -5.56 1.27
CA LEU A 75 -3.87 -5.72 0.39
C LEU A 75 -4.34 -7.17 0.31
N ALA A 76 -3.43 -8.14 0.45
CA ALA A 76 -3.79 -9.53 0.73
C ALA A 76 -3.95 -9.72 2.25
N GLU A 77 -5.07 -10.32 2.66
CA GLU A 77 -5.33 -10.69 4.07
C GLU A 77 -4.57 -11.95 4.46
N SER A 78 -4.34 -12.83 3.49
CA SER A 78 -3.62 -14.10 3.64
C SER A 78 -3.17 -14.61 2.27
N TRP A 79 -2.34 -15.63 2.29
CA TRP A 79 -1.95 -16.38 1.09
C TRP A 79 -1.71 -17.84 1.41
N ASP A 80 -1.96 -18.69 0.42
CA ASP A 80 -1.66 -20.11 0.44
C ASP A 80 -0.48 -20.38 -0.48
N ILE A 81 0.39 -21.30 -0.07
CA ILE A 81 1.51 -21.78 -0.87
C ILE A 81 1.22 -23.24 -1.21
N GLY A 82 1.23 -23.58 -2.50
CA GLY A 82 1.05 -24.94 -2.95
C GLY A 82 2.20 -25.85 -2.52
N ASP A 83 1.94 -27.14 -2.42
CA ASP A 83 2.94 -28.15 -2.04
C ASP A 83 4.14 -28.21 -3.01
N ASP A 84 3.96 -27.69 -4.24
CA ASP A 84 5.00 -27.54 -5.24
C ASP A 84 6.00 -26.40 -4.94
N GLY A 85 5.69 -25.54 -3.96
CA GLY A 85 6.47 -24.35 -3.62
C GLY A 85 6.50 -23.28 -4.72
N LYS A 86 5.70 -23.43 -5.78
CA LYS A 86 5.67 -22.56 -6.97
C LYS A 86 4.34 -21.84 -7.14
N THR A 87 3.30 -22.32 -6.49
CA THR A 87 1.95 -21.76 -6.62
C THR A 87 1.62 -20.95 -5.37
N TYR A 88 1.21 -19.69 -5.56
CA TYR A 88 0.82 -18.79 -4.48
C TYR A 88 -0.57 -18.23 -4.77
N THR A 89 -1.51 -18.45 -3.86
CA THR A 89 -2.87 -17.90 -3.96
C THR A 89 -3.05 -16.83 -2.90
N PHE A 90 -3.23 -15.59 -3.33
CA PHE A 90 -3.49 -14.45 -2.44
C PHE A 90 -4.99 -14.21 -2.29
N HIS A 91 -5.45 -14.06 -1.05
CA HIS A 91 -6.80 -13.67 -0.69
C HIS A 91 -6.82 -12.16 -0.45
N LEU A 92 -7.50 -11.42 -1.32
CA LEU A 92 -7.48 -9.97 -1.34
C LEU A 92 -8.51 -9.40 -0.37
N ARG A 93 -8.13 -8.31 0.30
CA ARG A 93 -9.00 -7.53 1.20
C ARG A 93 -10.16 -6.92 0.43
N LYS A 94 -11.36 -7.02 0.99
CA LYS A 94 -12.58 -6.38 0.47
C LYS A 94 -12.73 -4.97 1.03
N GLY A 95 -13.53 -4.14 0.35
CA GLY A 95 -13.88 -2.81 0.83
C GLY A 95 -12.74 -1.78 0.77
N VAL A 96 -11.65 -2.06 0.06
CA VAL A 96 -10.53 -1.14 -0.11
C VAL A 96 -10.88 -0.12 -1.20
N LYS A 97 -10.93 1.16 -0.81
CA LYS A 97 -11.27 2.27 -1.70
C LYS A 97 -10.02 2.94 -2.23
N PHE A 98 -10.08 3.35 -3.50
CA PHE A 98 -9.07 4.25 -4.06
C PHE A 98 -9.30 5.69 -3.59
N HIS A 99 -8.23 6.47 -3.57
CA HIS A 99 -8.34 7.91 -3.32
C HIS A 99 -9.11 8.60 -4.43
N SER A 100 -9.95 9.56 -4.04
CA SER A 100 -10.68 10.42 -4.97
C SER A 100 -9.99 11.79 -5.01
N THR A 101 -9.70 12.27 -6.20
CA THR A 101 -9.11 13.59 -6.45
C THR A 101 -10.00 14.41 -7.37
N ASP A 102 -9.63 15.66 -7.65
CA ASP A 102 -10.40 16.49 -8.58
C ASP A 102 -10.37 15.95 -10.02
N TYR A 103 -9.27 15.30 -10.40
CA TYR A 103 -9.03 14.75 -11.74
C TYR A 103 -9.28 13.24 -11.84
N PHE A 104 -9.51 12.54 -10.73
CA PHE A 104 -9.76 11.10 -10.71
C PHE A 104 -10.86 10.74 -9.72
N LYS A 105 -11.91 10.10 -10.22
CA LYS A 105 -13.01 9.57 -9.43
C LYS A 105 -13.08 8.07 -9.62
N PRO A 106 -12.72 7.25 -8.62
CA PRO A 106 -12.81 5.80 -8.72
C PRO A 106 -14.26 5.37 -8.90
N THR A 107 -14.48 4.41 -9.80
CA THR A 107 -15.81 3.86 -10.12
C THR A 107 -16.10 2.56 -9.38
N ARG A 108 -15.09 1.96 -8.75
CA ARG A 108 -15.16 0.71 -7.98
C ARG A 108 -14.10 0.67 -6.88
N GLU A 109 -14.20 -0.31 -6.04
CA GLU A 109 -13.19 -0.67 -5.06
C GLU A 109 -12.08 -1.52 -5.69
N PHE A 110 -10.96 -1.68 -4.97
CA PHE A 110 -9.85 -2.55 -5.33
C PHE A 110 -10.30 -4.01 -5.44
N ASN A 111 -9.81 -4.68 -6.47
CA ASN A 111 -10.05 -6.10 -6.69
C ASN A 111 -8.89 -6.77 -7.45
N ALA A 112 -9.07 -8.03 -7.86
CA ALA A 112 -8.07 -8.83 -8.56
C ALA A 112 -7.63 -8.23 -9.90
N ASP A 113 -8.47 -7.45 -10.58
CA ASP A 113 -8.11 -6.84 -11.87
C ASP A 113 -6.99 -5.80 -11.71
N ASP A 114 -6.90 -5.12 -10.56
CA ASP A 114 -5.82 -4.17 -10.28
C ASP A 114 -4.48 -4.87 -10.08
N VAL A 115 -4.51 -6.04 -9.47
CA VAL A 115 -3.30 -6.89 -9.33
C VAL A 115 -2.86 -7.39 -10.70
N LEU A 116 -3.80 -7.93 -11.49
CA LEU A 116 -3.49 -8.39 -12.85
C LEU A 116 -2.89 -7.25 -13.67
N PHE A 117 -3.54 -6.10 -13.74
CA PHE A 117 -3.04 -4.94 -14.48
C PHE A 117 -1.61 -4.58 -14.08
N THR A 118 -1.32 -4.57 -12.77
CA THR A 118 -0.01 -4.21 -12.25
C THR A 118 1.07 -5.19 -12.73
N PHE A 119 0.83 -6.49 -12.65
CA PHE A 119 1.82 -7.49 -13.05
C PHE A 119 1.87 -7.70 -14.55
N GLU A 120 0.74 -7.69 -15.24
CA GLU A 120 0.70 -7.85 -16.70
C GLU A 120 1.45 -6.73 -17.44
N ARG A 121 1.33 -5.47 -16.98
CA ARG A 121 2.11 -4.37 -17.57
C ARG A 121 3.62 -4.53 -17.40
N MET A 122 4.07 -5.29 -16.38
CA MET A 122 5.49 -5.58 -16.16
C MET A 122 5.95 -6.82 -16.93
N LEU A 123 5.11 -7.84 -17.03
CA LEU A 123 5.41 -9.11 -17.69
C LEU A 123 5.30 -9.02 -19.22
N ASP A 124 4.22 -8.43 -19.74
CA ASP A 124 3.96 -8.36 -21.17
C ASP A 124 4.52 -7.09 -21.80
N LYS A 125 5.58 -7.24 -22.60
CA LYS A 125 6.16 -6.13 -23.38
C LYS A 125 5.19 -5.51 -24.40
N ASN A 126 4.14 -6.22 -24.78
CA ASN A 126 3.11 -5.76 -25.71
C ASN A 126 1.90 -5.16 -25.00
N HIS A 127 1.88 -5.11 -23.68
CA HIS A 127 0.78 -4.54 -22.91
C HIS A 127 0.46 -3.11 -23.38
N PRO A 128 -0.81 -2.72 -23.53
CA PRO A 128 -1.20 -1.39 -24.00
C PRO A 128 -0.57 -0.24 -23.21
N PHE A 129 -0.44 -0.40 -21.91
CA PHE A 129 0.26 0.57 -21.04
C PHE A 129 1.69 0.82 -21.52
N ARG A 130 2.48 -0.24 -21.79
CA ARG A 130 3.89 -0.09 -22.24
C ARG A 130 4.01 0.50 -23.63
N LYS A 131 3.01 0.31 -24.48
CA LYS A 131 2.97 0.95 -25.80
C LYS A 131 2.67 2.45 -25.69
N ALA A 132 1.76 2.83 -24.78
CA ALA A 132 1.41 4.23 -24.53
C ALA A 132 2.51 4.98 -23.75
N TYR A 133 3.15 4.29 -22.82
CA TYR A 133 4.18 4.83 -21.91
C TYR A 133 5.39 3.90 -21.92
N PRO A 134 6.29 4.00 -22.92
CA PRO A 134 7.49 3.19 -22.99
C PRO A 134 8.35 3.38 -21.74
N THR A 135 8.54 2.31 -20.98
CA THR A 135 9.26 2.33 -19.70
C THR A 135 9.86 0.97 -19.40
N GLU A 136 10.85 0.95 -18.52
CA GLU A 136 11.42 -0.25 -17.95
C GLU A 136 11.00 -0.40 -16.49
N PHE A 137 11.12 -1.62 -15.97
CA PHE A 137 10.79 -1.97 -14.59
C PHE A 137 12.01 -2.62 -13.93
N PRO A 138 13.03 -1.81 -13.57
CA PRO A 138 14.34 -2.33 -13.18
C PRO A 138 14.26 -3.21 -11.93
N TYR A 139 13.52 -2.82 -10.90
CA TYR A 139 13.37 -3.67 -9.71
C TYR A 139 12.83 -5.05 -10.06
N PHE A 140 11.78 -5.10 -10.89
CA PHE A 140 11.12 -6.33 -11.29
C PHE A 140 12.04 -7.27 -12.08
N THR A 141 12.85 -6.70 -12.97
CA THR A 141 13.83 -7.46 -13.78
C THR A 141 15.07 -7.85 -12.99
N ASP A 142 15.57 -6.97 -12.12
CA ASP A 142 16.78 -7.20 -11.33
C ASP A 142 16.55 -8.29 -10.27
N MET A 143 15.32 -8.40 -9.73
CA MET A 143 14.90 -9.50 -8.86
C MET A 143 14.57 -10.79 -9.63
N GLY A 144 14.67 -10.79 -10.95
CA GLY A 144 14.36 -11.95 -11.78
C GLY A 144 12.89 -12.33 -11.82
N LEU A 145 11.99 -11.45 -11.36
CA LEU A 145 10.56 -11.72 -11.30
C LEU A 145 9.94 -11.87 -12.71
N ASP A 146 10.49 -11.16 -13.69
CA ASP A 146 10.11 -11.24 -15.11
C ASP A 146 10.37 -12.63 -15.72
N LYS A 147 11.35 -13.36 -15.18
CA LYS A 147 11.72 -14.72 -15.63
C LYS A 147 11.03 -15.78 -14.80
N ASN A 148 10.82 -15.50 -13.51
CA ASN A 148 10.31 -16.50 -12.60
C ASN A 148 8.78 -16.54 -12.52
N ILE A 149 8.07 -15.43 -12.69
CA ILE A 149 6.61 -15.43 -12.74
C ILE A 149 6.18 -15.95 -14.11
N ALA A 150 5.69 -17.21 -14.14
CA ALA A 150 5.17 -17.82 -15.35
C ALA A 150 3.83 -17.20 -15.76
N ARG A 151 2.97 -16.89 -14.77
CA ARG A 151 1.66 -16.25 -14.99
C ARG A 151 1.06 -15.74 -13.70
N VAL A 152 0.14 -14.78 -13.85
CA VAL A 152 -0.76 -14.29 -12.80
C VAL A 152 -2.18 -14.51 -13.30
N GLU A 153 -3.04 -15.10 -12.46
CA GLU A 153 -4.40 -15.49 -12.85
C GLU A 153 -5.41 -14.94 -11.83
N LYS A 154 -6.46 -14.32 -12.33
CA LYS A 154 -7.65 -14.01 -11.53
C LYS A 154 -8.45 -15.29 -11.31
N LEU A 155 -8.61 -15.72 -10.06
CA LEU A 155 -9.49 -16.83 -9.72
C LEU A 155 -10.93 -16.34 -9.51
N ASP A 156 -11.08 -15.20 -8.85
CA ASP A 156 -12.31 -14.43 -8.70
C ASP A 156 -11.97 -12.98 -8.36
N GLU A 157 -12.96 -12.16 -7.95
CA GLU A 157 -12.75 -10.74 -7.66
C GLU A 157 -11.79 -10.46 -6.50
N HIS A 158 -11.59 -11.43 -5.61
CA HIS A 158 -10.77 -11.27 -4.42
C HIS A 158 -9.72 -12.36 -4.24
N ARG A 159 -9.43 -13.13 -5.30
CA ARG A 159 -8.35 -14.11 -5.28
C ARG A 159 -7.53 -14.06 -6.56
N VAL A 160 -6.21 -13.99 -6.38
CA VAL A 160 -5.23 -14.03 -7.46
C VAL A 160 -4.25 -15.16 -7.21
N LYS A 161 -3.88 -15.84 -8.28
CA LYS A 161 -2.91 -16.92 -8.23
C LYS A 161 -1.68 -16.56 -9.06
N PHE A 162 -0.52 -16.67 -8.43
CA PHE A 162 0.77 -16.60 -9.08
C PHE A 162 1.30 -18.02 -9.28
N THR A 163 1.82 -18.30 -10.46
CA THR A 163 2.54 -19.54 -10.74
C THR A 163 3.96 -19.17 -11.14
N LEU A 164 4.93 -19.76 -10.47
CA LEU A 164 6.36 -19.56 -10.71
C LEU A 164 6.93 -20.68 -11.60
N ASN A 165 7.96 -20.34 -12.38
CA ASN A 165 8.75 -21.32 -13.12
C ASN A 165 9.61 -22.17 -12.19
N GLU A 166 10.20 -21.55 -11.16
CA GLU A 166 11.07 -22.18 -10.18
C GLU A 166 10.66 -21.77 -8.75
N VAL A 167 11.00 -22.63 -7.78
CA VAL A 167 10.80 -22.33 -6.36
C VAL A 167 11.67 -21.14 -5.98
N ASP A 168 11.05 -20.12 -5.39
CA ASP A 168 11.73 -18.92 -4.91
C ASP A 168 11.34 -18.64 -3.46
N ALA A 169 12.26 -18.89 -2.55
CA ALA A 169 12.07 -18.65 -1.12
C ALA A 169 11.92 -17.14 -0.77
N ALA A 170 12.39 -16.25 -1.64
CA ALA A 170 12.31 -14.81 -1.45
C ALA A 170 11.07 -14.18 -2.15
N PHE A 171 10.25 -14.96 -2.86
CA PHE A 171 9.15 -14.42 -3.66
C PHE A 171 8.21 -13.51 -2.86
N ILE A 172 7.77 -13.96 -1.67
CA ILE A 172 6.89 -13.16 -0.81
C ILE A 172 7.56 -11.87 -0.35
N GLN A 173 8.85 -11.93 0.01
CA GLN A 173 9.63 -10.75 0.42
C GLN A 173 9.80 -9.76 -0.74
N ASN A 174 10.02 -10.26 -1.95
CA ASN A 174 10.11 -9.43 -3.15
C ASN A 174 8.79 -8.69 -3.46
N LEU A 175 7.64 -9.26 -3.09
CA LEU A 175 6.34 -8.60 -3.21
C LEU A 175 6.08 -7.56 -2.09
N ALA A 176 6.91 -7.53 -1.04
CA ALA A 176 6.80 -6.58 0.06
C ALA A 176 7.62 -5.30 -0.16
N MET A 177 8.43 -5.27 -1.19
CA MET A 177 9.22 -4.10 -1.62
C MET A 177 8.36 -3.17 -2.46
#